data_68f3feb423bbbb69edb2b90e0154d85c
#
_entry.id   68f3feb423bbbb69edb2b90e0154d85c
#
_cell.length_a   1.000
_cell.length_b   1.000
_cell.length_c   1.000
_cell.angle_alpha   90.00
_cell.angle_beta   90.00
_cell.angle_gamma   90.00
#
_symmetry.space_group_name_H-M   'P 1'
#
loop_
_entity.id
_entity.type
_entity.pdbx_description
1 polymer ?
#
loop_
_entity_poly.entity_id
_entity_poly.type
_entity_poly.pdbx_seq_one_letter_code
_entity_poly.pdbx_strand_id
1 'polypeptide(L)'
;RRQRQMCIRDSFHFTGFLKGGEVQRMFRLSDVYVMPSVSEPFGISPLEAMRSGVPVIISRQSGVAEVLDYAIKVNYWDVDALADAIYGLLTYPALGRMFASKGLEEVTGLKWTNAAAKIKTVYETVVAEANN
;
A
#
# COMPACT_ATOMS: atom_id res chain seq x y z
N ARG A 1 33.40 5.01 10.87
CA ARG A 1 32.00 5.33 11.33
C ARG A 1 31.46 6.66 10.74
N ARG A 2 32.25 7.74 10.68
CA ARG A 2 31.79 9.04 10.14
C ARG A 2 31.46 9.01 8.64
N GLN A 3 32.22 8.30 7.82
CA GLN A 3 31.96 8.20 6.37
C GLN A 3 30.68 7.43 6.03
N ARG A 4 30.35 6.33 6.76
CA ARG A 4 29.09 5.61 6.57
C ARG A 4 27.85 6.47 6.94
N GLN A 5 27.97 7.31 7.97
CA GLN A 5 26.88 8.22 8.34
C GLN A 5 26.66 9.34 7.33
N MET A 6 27.71 9.78 6.61
CA MET A 6 27.58 10.79 5.56
C MET A 6 26.88 10.24 4.33
N CYS A 7 27.24 9.06 3.84
CA CYS A 7 26.58 8.40 2.71
C CYS A 7 25.09 8.08 2.99
N ILE A 8 24.75 7.69 4.22
CA ILE A 8 23.36 7.45 4.62
C ILE A 8 22.56 8.76 4.64
N ARG A 9 23.12 9.87 5.13
CA ARG A 9 22.42 11.16 5.20
C ARG A 9 22.05 11.74 3.83
N ASP A 10 22.88 11.53 2.83
CA ASP A 10 22.62 12.01 1.47
C ASP A 10 21.60 11.15 0.71
N SER A 11 21.36 9.92 1.20
CA SER A 11 20.42 8.96 0.60
C SER A 11 19.06 8.89 1.30
N PHE A 12 18.94 9.47 2.52
CA PHE A 12 17.70 9.48 3.30
C PHE A 12 17.20 10.91 3.52
N HIS A 13 15.97 11.14 3.14
CA HIS A 13 15.28 12.42 3.32
C HIS A 13 14.09 12.24 4.26
N PHE A 14 14.10 12.95 5.38
CA PHE A 14 12.95 13.03 6.28
C PHE A 14 12.09 14.22 5.85
N THR A 15 10.95 13.94 5.23
CA THR A 15 10.04 14.98 4.71
C THR A 15 9.28 15.73 5.80
N GLY A 16 9.25 15.18 7.03
CA GLY A 16 8.32 15.65 8.04
C GLY A 16 6.88 15.31 7.70
N PHE A 17 5.94 16.03 8.30
CA PHE A 17 4.51 15.80 8.10
C PHE A 17 4.03 16.49 6.83
N LEU A 18 3.67 15.72 5.80
CA LEU A 18 3.11 16.22 4.54
C LEU A 18 1.58 16.26 4.60
N LYS A 19 0.96 17.20 3.88
CA LYS A 19 -0.50 17.40 3.83
C LYS A 19 -1.03 17.52 2.40
N GLY A 20 -2.20 16.94 2.17
CA GLY A 20 -2.97 17.12 0.94
C GLY A 20 -2.15 16.89 -0.33
N GLY A 21 -2.03 17.90 -1.17
CA GLY A 21 -1.33 17.82 -2.47
C GLY A 21 0.18 17.52 -2.38
N GLU A 22 0.82 17.74 -1.24
CA GLU A 22 2.24 17.40 -1.04
C GLU A 22 2.43 15.88 -0.97
N VAL A 23 1.53 15.18 -0.29
CA VAL A 23 1.52 13.70 -0.23
C VAL A 23 1.41 13.11 -1.63
N GLN A 24 0.46 13.62 -2.43
CA GLN A 24 0.26 13.14 -3.81
C GLN A 24 1.47 13.43 -4.70
N ARG A 25 2.11 14.59 -4.53
CA ARG A 25 3.36 14.91 -5.24
C ARG A 25 4.47 13.95 -4.88
N MET A 26 4.61 13.63 -3.58
CA MET A 26 5.62 12.69 -3.11
C MET A 26 5.41 11.30 -3.68
N PHE A 27 4.18 10.79 -3.69
CA PHE A 27 3.89 9.51 -4.34
C PHE A 27 4.25 9.52 -5.83
N ARG A 28 3.88 10.55 -6.58
CA ARG A 28 4.20 10.65 -8.01
C ARG A 28 5.69 10.71 -8.35
N LEU A 29 6.53 11.10 -7.38
CA LEU A 29 7.99 11.10 -7.49
C LEU A 29 8.62 9.78 -7.03
N SER A 30 7.83 8.87 -6.47
CA SER A 30 8.32 7.62 -5.91
C SER A 30 8.24 6.49 -6.94
N ASP A 31 9.29 5.70 -7.02
CA ASP A 31 9.33 4.49 -7.86
C ASP A 31 8.70 3.28 -7.15
N VAL A 32 8.76 3.25 -5.81
CA VAL A 32 8.21 2.19 -4.97
C VAL A 32 7.75 2.80 -3.65
N TYR A 33 6.59 2.37 -3.16
CA TYR A 33 6.12 2.67 -1.80
C TYR A 33 6.29 1.45 -0.90
N VAL A 34 6.81 1.65 0.31
CA VAL A 34 7.07 0.57 1.26
C VAL A 34 6.46 0.89 2.61
N MET A 35 5.62 -0.02 3.14
CA MET A 35 5.04 0.09 4.48
C MET A 35 5.28 -1.20 5.28
N PRO A 36 6.44 -1.34 5.97
CA PRO A 36 6.79 -2.52 6.75
C PRO A 36 6.25 -2.42 8.19
N SER A 37 4.96 -2.12 8.35
CA SER A 37 4.35 -1.92 9.66
C SER A 37 4.24 -3.22 10.44
N VAL A 38 4.58 -3.19 11.73
CA VAL A 38 4.43 -4.32 12.65
C VAL A 38 2.95 -4.59 12.94
N SER A 39 2.17 -3.50 13.12
CA SER A 39 0.73 -3.54 13.34
C SER A 39 0.12 -2.30 12.71
N GLU A 40 -0.75 -2.51 11.77
CA GLU A 40 -1.50 -1.46 11.08
C GLU A 40 -2.93 -1.95 10.88
N PRO A 41 -3.94 -1.36 11.55
CA PRO A 41 -5.32 -1.84 11.48
C PRO A 41 -5.87 -1.93 10.06
N PHE A 42 -5.57 -0.93 9.22
CA PHE A 42 -5.92 -0.97 7.80
C PHE A 42 -4.80 -0.38 6.93
N GLY A 43 -4.45 0.91 7.11
CA GLY A 43 -3.44 1.63 6.32
C GLY A 43 -4.01 2.21 5.03
N ILE A 44 -4.33 3.51 5.03
CA ILE A 44 -4.85 4.21 3.84
C ILE A 44 -3.72 4.57 2.87
N SER A 45 -2.52 4.83 3.36
CA SER A 45 -1.40 5.31 2.57
C SER A 45 -0.97 4.37 1.42
N PRO A 46 -1.00 3.03 1.55
CA PRO A 46 -0.79 2.14 0.41
C PRO A 46 -1.80 2.35 -0.72
N LEU A 47 -3.09 2.59 -0.38
CA LEU A 47 -4.13 2.85 -1.37
C LEU A 47 -3.90 4.19 -2.10
N GLU A 48 -3.43 5.22 -1.39
CA GLU A 48 -3.08 6.52 -1.98
C GLU A 48 -1.87 6.41 -2.91
N ALA A 49 -0.87 5.61 -2.54
CA ALA A 49 0.28 5.30 -3.39
C ALA A 49 -0.15 4.57 -4.67
N MET A 50 -0.97 3.52 -4.57
CA MET A 50 -1.52 2.79 -5.71
C MET A 50 -2.35 3.68 -6.62
N ARG A 51 -3.17 4.58 -6.06
CA ARG A 51 -3.93 5.60 -6.84
C ARG A 51 -3.02 6.57 -7.59
N SER A 52 -1.81 6.76 -7.12
CA SER A 52 -0.81 7.59 -7.78
C SER A 52 0.02 6.81 -8.81
N GLY A 53 -0.28 5.53 -9.03
CA GLY A 53 0.40 4.66 -9.98
C GLY A 53 1.75 4.16 -9.47
N VAL A 54 1.93 4.04 -8.15
CA VAL A 54 3.16 3.58 -7.52
C VAL A 54 2.99 2.12 -7.08
N PRO A 55 3.91 1.21 -7.44
CA PRO A 55 3.91 -0.15 -6.93
C PRO A 55 4.17 -0.16 -5.42
N VAL A 56 3.48 -1.05 -4.71
CA VAL A 56 3.40 -1.04 -3.26
C VAL A 56 3.91 -2.34 -2.67
N ILE A 57 4.76 -2.22 -1.64
CA ILE A 57 5.20 -3.32 -0.79
C ILE A 57 4.66 -3.07 0.62
N ILE A 58 3.95 -4.03 1.17
CA ILE A 58 3.32 -3.93 2.50
C ILE A 58 3.66 -5.12 3.38
N SER A 59 3.53 -4.92 4.67
CA SER A 59 3.60 -6.00 5.65
C SER A 59 2.36 -6.90 5.53
N ARG A 60 2.55 -8.23 5.59
CA ARG A 60 1.46 -9.21 5.68
C ARG A 60 0.58 -9.01 6.91
N GLN A 61 1.12 -8.37 7.95
CA GLN A 61 0.45 -8.12 9.22
C GLN A 61 -0.44 -6.87 9.21
N SER A 62 -0.46 -6.11 8.11
CA SER A 62 -1.34 -4.96 7.95
C SER A 62 -2.74 -5.40 7.48
N GLY A 63 -3.80 -4.78 8.00
CA GLY A 63 -5.18 -5.09 7.60
C GLY A 63 -5.44 -4.86 6.11
N VAL A 64 -4.76 -3.91 5.47
CA VAL A 64 -4.86 -3.67 4.03
C VAL A 64 -4.32 -4.85 3.20
N ALA A 65 -3.45 -5.70 3.78
CA ALA A 65 -2.93 -6.88 3.10
C ALA A 65 -4.00 -7.95 2.82
N GLU A 66 -5.11 -7.93 3.57
CA GLU A 66 -6.24 -8.84 3.34
C GLU A 66 -7.10 -8.41 2.14
N VAL A 67 -7.01 -7.15 1.75
CA VAL A 67 -7.87 -6.55 0.72
C VAL A 67 -7.17 -6.41 -0.62
N LEU A 68 -5.85 -6.18 -0.62
CA LEU A 68 -5.08 -5.92 -1.82
C LEU A 68 -4.47 -7.21 -2.40
N ASP A 69 -4.71 -7.46 -3.68
CA ASP A 69 -4.09 -8.56 -4.43
C ASP A 69 -2.81 -8.12 -5.16
N TYR A 70 -2.79 -6.88 -5.65
CA TYR A 70 -1.66 -6.33 -6.41
C TYR A 70 -0.71 -5.48 -5.56
N ALA A 71 -0.47 -5.88 -4.31
CA ALA A 71 0.63 -5.40 -3.47
C ALA A 71 1.58 -6.55 -3.16
N ILE A 72 2.89 -6.30 -3.16
CA ILE A 72 3.86 -7.30 -2.69
C ILE A 72 3.76 -7.36 -1.18
N LYS A 73 3.55 -8.57 -0.65
CA LYS A 73 3.32 -8.79 0.79
C LYS A 73 4.51 -9.52 1.38
N VAL A 74 5.22 -8.87 2.30
CA VAL A 74 6.38 -9.44 3.01
C VAL A 74 6.12 -9.46 4.52
N ASN A 75 6.80 -10.31 5.26
CA ASN A 75 6.78 -10.22 6.71
C ASN A 75 7.64 -9.02 7.15
N TYR A 76 7.16 -8.22 8.11
CA TYR A 76 7.86 -7.00 8.54
C TYR A 76 9.28 -7.26 9.08
N TRP A 77 9.55 -8.46 9.58
CA TRP A 77 10.87 -8.87 10.12
C TRP A 77 11.81 -9.44 9.06
N ASP A 78 11.31 -9.75 7.87
CA ASP A 78 12.08 -10.35 6.79
C ASP A 78 12.72 -9.27 5.92
N VAL A 79 13.86 -8.77 6.41
CA VAL A 79 14.58 -7.67 5.78
C VAL A 79 15.11 -8.07 4.40
N ASP A 80 15.52 -9.33 4.23
CA ASP A 80 16.04 -9.84 2.96
C ASP A 80 14.94 -9.91 1.91
N ALA A 81 13.78 -10.48 2.24
CA ALA A 81 12.63 -10.50 1.34
C ALA A 81 12.14 -9.08 0.98
N LEU A 82 12.21 -8.13 1.93
CA LEU A 82 11.89 -6.73 1.67
C LEU A 82 12.88 -6.10 0.69
N ALA A 83 14.17 -6.33 0.88
CA ALA A 83 15.23 -5.83 0.00
C ALA A 83 15.10 -6.43 -1.41
N ASP A 84 14.84 -7.72 -1.52
CA ASP A 84 14.64 -8.43 -2.80
C ASP A 84 13.40 -7.89 -3.54
N ALA A 85 12.31 -7.63 -2.83
CA ALA A 85 11.10 -7.05 -3.41
C ALA A 85 11.34 -5.64 -3.98
N ILE A 86 12.04 -4.78 -3.23
CA ILE A 86 12.43 -3.44 -3.68
C ILE A 86 13.35 -3.55 -4.91
N TYR A 87 14.39 -4.39 -4.82
CA TYR A 87 15.34 -4.59 -5.90
C TYR A 87 14.62 -5.10 -7.17
N GLY A 88 13.71 -6.04 -7.02
CA GLY A 88 12.93 -6.60 -8.12
C GLY A 88 12.10 -5.54 -8.85
N LEU A 89 11.37 -4.71 -8.11
CA LEU A 89 10.55 -3.64 -8.70
C LEU A 89 11.38 -2.57 -9.41
N LEU A 90 12.55 -2.22 -8.86
CA LEU A 90 13.43 -1.20 -9.44
C LEU A 90 14.24 -1.73 -10.64
N THR A 91 14.64 -3.01 -10.60
CA THR A 91 15.51 -3.61 -11.62
C THR A 91 14.75 -4.11 -12.85
N TYR A 92 13.50 -4.56 -12.66
CA TYR A 92 12.66 -5.11 -13.73
C TYR A 92 11.48 -4.17 -14.06
N PRO A 93 11.65 -3.23 -15.02
CA PRO A 93 10.63 -2.22 -15.32
C PRO A 93 9.25 -2.80 -15.71
N ALA A 94 9.24 -3.99 -16.32
CA ALA A 94 7.99 -4.66 -16.69
C ALA A 94 7.20 -5.09 -15.43
N LEU A 95 7.90 -5.56 -14.38
CA LEU A 95 7.30 -5.95 -13.11
C LEU A 95 6.73 -4.71 -12.40
N GLY A 96 7.52 -3.64 -12.27
CA GLY A 96 7.07 -2.38 -11.67
C GLY A 96 5.83 -1.81 -12.37
N ARG A 97 5.83 -1.76 -13.71
CA ARG A 97 4.67 -1.29 -14.47
C ARG A 97 3.44 -2.17 -14.29
N MET A 98 3.60 -3.48 -14.22
CA MET A 98 2.50 -4.42 -14.01
C MET A 98 1.84 -4.18 -12.65
N PHE A 99 2.62 -4.09 -11.56
CA PHE A 99 2.09 -3.80 -10.22
C PHE A 99 1.47 -2.41 -10.14
N ALA A 100 2.08 -1.39 -10.74
CA ALA A 100 1.53 -0.03 -10.79
C ALA A 100 0.18 0.02 -11.51
N SER A 101 0.09 -0.60 -12.70
CA SER A 101 -1.14 -0.61 -13.50
C SER A 101 -2.25 -1.42 -12.84
N LYS A 102 -1.96 -2.63 -12.40
CA LYS A 102 -2.94 -3.51 -11.76
C LYS A 102 -3.38 -3.00 -10.40
N GLY A 103 -2.45 -2.43 -9.62
CA GLY A 103 -2.79 -1.79 -8.36
C GLY A 103 -3.69 -0.58 -8.53
N LEU A 104 -3.45 0.25 -9.54
CA LEU A 104 -4.33 1.38 -9.86
C LEU A 104 -5.74 0.91 -10.26
N GLU A 105 -5.84 -0.13 -11.08
CA GLU A 105 -7.12 -0.75 -11.46
C GLU A 105 -7.88 -1.26 -10.21
N GLU A 106 -7.20 -2.02 -9.36
CA GLU A 106 -7.74 -2.58 -8.13
C GLU A 106 -8.28 -1.50 -7.19
N VAL A 107 -7.46 -0.51 -6.85
CA VAL A 107 -7.85 0.54 -5.90
C VAL A 107 -8.95 1.46 -6.43
N THR A 108 -9.07 1.60 -7.76
CA THR A 108 -10.15 2.35 -8.40
C THR A 108 -11.50 1.62 -8.24
N GLY A 109 -11.48 0.29 -8.16
CA GLY A 109 -12.64 -0.55 -7.87
C GLY A 109 -13.09 -0.54 -6.41
N LEU A 110 -12.22 -0.16 -5.46
CA LEU A 110 -12.54 -0.07 -4.04
C LEU A 110 -13.38 1.18 -3.74
N LYS A 111 -14.69 1.02 -3.68
CA LYS A 111 -15.64 2.12 -3.41
C LYS A 111 -16.38 1.87 -2.11
N TRP A 112 -16.57 2.93 -1.33
CA TRP A 112 -17.40 2.89 -0.12
C TRP A 112 -18.83 2.44 -0.40
N THR A 113 -19.36 2.76 -1.60
CA THR A 113 -20.68 2.30 -2.04
C THR A 113 -20.79 0.78 -2.10
N ASN A 114 -19.73 0.07 -2.46
CA ASN A 114 -19.71 -1.39 -2.48
C ASN A 114 -19.74 -1.98 -1.06
N ALA A 115 -19.00 -1.38 -0.12
CA ALA A 115 -19.04 -1.77 1.28
C ALA A 115 -20.43 -1.50 1.89
N ALA A 116 -20.99 -0.32 1.64
CA ALA A 116 -22.32 0.04 2.11
C ALA A 116 -23.42 -0.89 1.55
N ALA A 117 -23.33 -1.30 0.27
CA ALA A 117 -24.26 -2.25 -0.33
C ALA A 117 -24.20 -3.62 0.34
N LYS A 118 -23.00 -4.13 0.64
CA LYS A 118 -22.82 -5.40 1.38
C LYS A 118 -23.46 -5.34 2.79
N ILE A 119 -23.22 -4.25 3.51
CA ILE A 119 -23.79 -4.03 4.84
C ILE A 119 -25.33 -4.00 4.75
N LYS A 120 -25.87 -3.26 3.78
CA LYS A 120 -27.32 -3.17 3.56
C LYS A 120 -27.94 -4.56 3.33
N THR A 121 -27.33 -5.39 2.50
CA THR A 121 -27.79 -6.77 2.23
C THR A 121 -27.85 -7.59 3.50
N VAL A 122 -26.84 -7.48 4.39
CA VAL A 122 -26.84 -8.18 5.68
C VAL A 122 -28.01 -7.73 6.57
N TYR A 123 -28.26 -6.41 6.66
CA TYR A 123 -29.42 -5.90 7.42
C TYR A 123 -30.76 -6.41 6.85
N GLU A 124 -30.92 -6.40 5.54
CA GLU A 124 -32.15 -6.87 4.89
C GLU A 124 -32.38 -8.37 5.17
N THR A 125 -31.31 -9.19 5.15
CA THR A 125 -31.41 -10.62 5.49
C THR A 125 -31.82 -10.83 6.96
N VAL A 126 -31.17 -10.16 7.90
CA VAL A 126 -31.49 -10.30 9.34
C VAL A 126 -32.92 -9.84 9.65
N VAL A 127 -33.39 -8.75 9.03
CA VAL A 127 -34.76 -8.27 9.24
C VAL A 127 -35.77 -9.26 8.65
N ALA A 128 -35.48 -9.88 7.50
CA ALA A 128 -36.36 -10.89 6.91
C ALA A 128 -36.45 -12.15 7.78
N GLU A 129 -35.34 -12.60 8.36
CA GLU A 129 -35.31 -13.75 9.27
C GLU A 129 -36.03 -13.47 10.61
N ALA A 130 -35.98 -12.26 11.13
CA ALA A 130 -36.64 -11.88 12.38
C ALA A 130 -38.18 -11.75 12.24
N ASN A 131 -38.68 -11.61 11.03
CA ASN A 131 -40.12 -11.49 10.73
C ASN A 131 -40.80 -12.81 10.35
N ASN A 132 -40.04 -13.91 10.31
CA ASN A 132 -40.54 -15.29 10.11
C ASN A 132 -40.56 -16.07 11.42
#